data_65faea4d99fc0e9d6fe1e1627d80b7f5
#
_entry.id   65faea4d99fc0e9d6fe1e1627d80b7f5
#
_cell.length_a   1.000
_cell.length_b   1.000
_cell.length_c   1.000
_cell.angle_alpha   90.00
_cell.angle_beta   90.00
_cell.angle_gamma   90.00
#
_symmetry.space_group_name_H-M   'P 1'
#
loop_
_entity.id
_entity.type
_entity.pdbx_description
1 polymer ?
#
loop_
_entity_poly.entity_id
_entity_poly.type
_entity_poly.pdbx_seq_one_letter_code
_entity_poly.pdbx_strand_id
1 'polypeptide(L)'
;MTDRRLAGEIRDVALLDLTPMTSAEDLAGITRISDVAIVLVPESLMAAAAAIPMDDVAMVVPVPDGVEARTHTGALVMAGEALAGPEVEHAALIVTGTLILTSPVPKVAYRQVIVLGLVLAPHGSEAALGAGLTRVTGSVDYYPYAEDQEVKVSTGQLRADGEVLANRAGRPDDVLVVAGQLIVTGPVATVGYRRIVVAGQLLAPRASQPVLGPAIVVKGQLAWYTGQPRFFVGKERLERSFFELLDQPLSLALVGRFEIDPDVPPELLRDKISEIVLVGRLVAPRRLVGVLQLLTTEKVGNITAAEDASEPR
;
A
#
# COMPACT_ATOMS: atom_id res chain seq x y z
N MET A 1 28.50 13.86 17.99
CA MET A 1 27.53 14.58 17.15
C MET A 1 28.29 14.97 15.89
N THR A 2 28.10 14.21 14.81
CA THR A 2 28.80 14.45 13.54
C THR A 2 27.99 15.49 12.77
N ASP A 3 28.55 16.67 12.61
CA ASP A 3 28.00 17.78 11.81
C ASP A 3 27.91 17.34 10.35
N ARG A 4 26.77 16.72 9.99
CA ARG A 4 26.49 16.28 8.62
C ARG A 4 25.81 17.45 7.91
N ARG A 5 26.62 18.45 7.49
CA ARG A 5 26.12 19.49 6.57
C ARG A 5 25.67 18.82 5.29
N LEU A 6 24.36 18.91 5.02
CA LEU A 6 23.82 18.51 3.72
C LEU A 6 24.38 19.49 2.68
N ALA A 7 25.07 18.97 1.65
CA ALA A 7 25.69 19.80 0.62
C ALA A 7 25.56 19.12 -0.75
N GLY A 8 25.38 19.93 -1.79
CA GLY A 8 25.24 19.48 -3.16
C GLY A 8 23.80 19.17 -3.55
N GLU A 9 23.64 18.35 -4.57
CA GLU A 9 22.33 17.88 -5.04
C GLU A 9 21.85 16.72 -4.16
N ILE A 10 20.58 16.79 -3.70
CA ILE A 10 19.89 15.72 -2.97
C ILE A 10 18.84 15.14 -3.89
N ARG A 11 18.91 13.83 -4.14
CA ARG A 11 17.98 13.15 -5.05
C ARG A 11 17.68 11.70 -4.64
N ASP A 12 16.60 11.13 -5.22
CA ASP A 12 16.18 9.75 -5.04
C ASP A 12 15.90 9.41 -3.55
N VAL A 13 15.29 10.34 -2.81
CA VAL A 13 14.97 10.17 -1.39
C VAL A 13 13.47 10.24 -1.19
N ALA A 14 12.90 9.21 -0.54
CA ALA A 14 11.47 9.21 -0.26
C ALA A 14 11.04 10.35 0.69
N LEU A 15 11.86 10.66 1.68
CA LEU A 15 11.62 11.72 2.65
C LEU A 15 12.94 12.43 2.99
N LEU A 16 12.98 13.73 2.79
CA LEU A 16 14.06 14.61 3.21
C LEU A 16 13.62 15.40 4.43
N ASP A 17 14.27 15.18 5.56
CA ASP A 17 13.99 15.88 6.82
C ASP A 17 15.03 16.99 7.04
N LEU A 18 14.58 18.24 6.89
CA LEU A 18 15.34 19.45 7.16
C LEU A 18 14.97 20.07 8.52
N THR A 19 14.11 19.45 9.31
CA THR A 19 13.69 19.98 10.64
C THR A 19 14.83 20.15 11.66
N PRO A 20 15.96 19.41 11.55
CA PRO A 20 17.11 19.69 12.42
C PRO A 20 17.88 20.97 12.05
N MET A 21 17.62 21.59 10.90
CA MET A 21 18.25 22.84 10.49
C MET A 21 17.66 24.01 11.27
N THR A 22 18.51 24.94 11.70
CA THR A 22 18.11 26.05 12.57
C THR A 22 18.31 27.42 11.93
N SER A 23 19.04 27.47 10.81
CA SER A 23 19.34 28.72 10.11
C SER A 23 19.33 28.55 8.60
N ALA A 24 19.16 29.65 7.87
CA ALA A 24 19.26 29.64 6.41
C ALA A 24 20.67 29.23 5.91
N GLU A 25 21.69 29.45 6.75
CA GLU A 25 23.07 29.05 6.43
C GLU A 25 23.24 27.55 6.40
N ASP A 26 22.44 26.79 7.18
CA ASP A 26 22.44 25.32 7.18
C ASP A 26 21.93 24.77 5.83
N LEU A 27 21.08 25.52 5.14
CA LEU A 27 20.54 25.17 3.83
C LEU A 27 21.43 25.64 2.66
N ALA A 28 22.33 26.57 2.88
CA ALA A 28 23.14 27.20 1.81
C ALA A 28 24.02 26.21 1.03
N GLY A 29 24.32 25.04 1.62
CA GLY A 29 25.07 23.97 0.96
C GLY A 29 24.24 23.16 -0.06
N ILE A 30 22.91 23.21 0.01
CA ILE A 30 22.03 22.43 -0.87
C ILE A 30 21.84 23.20 -2.16
N THR A 31 22.30 22.63 -3.28
CA THR A 31 22.24 23.27 -4.59
C THR A 31 20.97 22.92 -5.37
N ARG A 32 20.38 21.75 -5.11
CA ARG A 32 19.17 21.25 -5.76
C ARG A 32 18.54 20.12 -4.95
N ILE A 33 17.23 19.98 -5.04
CA ILE A 33 16.47 18.84 -4.52
C ILE A 33 15.66 18.27 -5.69
N SER A 34 15.84 16.98 -6.02
CA SER A 34 15.16 16.31 -7.12
C SER A 34 14.71 14.89 -6.77
N ASP A 35 13.61 14.42 -7.37
CA ASP A 35 13.07 13.07 -7.13
C ASP A 35 12.84 12.77 -5.64
N VAL A 36 12.26 13.73 -4.91
CA VAL A 36 11.98 13.63 -3.48
C VAL A 36 10.47 13.66 -3.26
N ALA A 37 9.90 12.61 -2.65
CA ALA A 37 8.48 12.59 -2.42
C ALA A 37 8.05 13.65 -1.38
N ILE A 38 8.81 13.81 -0.30
CA ILE A 38 8.47 14.72 0.79
C ILE A 38 9.70 15.46 1.30
N VAL A 39 9.59 16.77 1.45
CA VAL A 39 10.58 17.60 2.13
C VAL A 39 9.92 18.21 3.38
N LEU A 40 10.44 17.90 4.58
CA LEU A 40 10.03 18.53 5.83
C LEU A 40 10.92 19.76 6.08
N VAL A 41 10.30 20.90 6.30
CA VAL A 41 11.02 22.18 6.44
C VAL A 41 10.53 22.90 7.72
N PRO A 42 11.43 23.39 8.60
CA PRO A 42 11.02 24.28 9.70
C PRO A 42 10.24 25.47 9.15
N GLU A 43 9.17 25.89 9.83
CA GLU A 43 8.35 27.04 9.38
C GLU A 43 9.18 28.30 9.18
N SER A 44 10.13 28.56 10.08
CA SER A 44 11.05 29.71 9.97
C SER A 44 11.97 29.66 8.76
N LEU A 45 12.24 28.48 8.20
CA LEU A 45 13.15 28.29 7.07
C LEU A 45 12.43 28.10 5.72
N MET A 46 11.10 28.18 5.69
CA MET A 46 10.32 27.98 4.44
C MET A 46 10.74 28.91 3.31
N ALA A 47 11.03 30.20 3.62
CA ALA A 47 11.50 31.17 2.62
C ALA A 47 12.87 30.82 2.05
N ALA A 48 13.79 30.35 2.89
CA ALA A 48 15.12 29.92 2.48
C ALA A 48 15.05 28.61 1.66
N ALA A 49 14.23 27.65 2.07
CA ALA A 49 14.01 26.41 1.34
C ALA A 49 13.36 26.64 -0.03
N ALA A 50 12.45 27.61 -0.14
CA ALA A 50 11.80 27.96 -1.40
C ALA A 50 12.80 28.56 -2.45
N ALA A 51 13.96 29.06 -2.01
CA ALA A 51 15.02 29.53 -2.89
C ALA A 51 15.86 28.39 -3.49
N ILE A 52 15.77 27.18 -2.96
CA ILE A 52 16.47 26.00 -3.48
C ILE A 52 15.69 25.48 -4.69
N PRO A 53 16.34 25.27 -5.86
CA PRO A 53 15.71 24.64 -7.01
C PRO A 53 15.17 23.25 -6.66
N MET A 54 13.88 23.02 -6.91
CA MET A 54 13.20 21.75 -6.64
C MET A 54 12.59 21.20 -7.92
N ASP A 55 12.92 19.95 -8.27
CA ASP A 55 12.35 19.24 -9.41
C ASP A 55 11.81 17.88 -8.96
N ASP A 56 10.61 17.52 -9.43
CA ASP A 56 9.93 16.28 -9.05
C ASP A 56 9.83 16.07 -7.53
N VAL A 57 9.56 17.17 -6.81
CA VAL A 57 9.22 17.15 -5.38
C VAL A 57 7.70 17.11 -5.25
N ALA A 58 7.16 16.00 -4.75
CA ALA A 58 5.72 15.85 -4.67
C ALA A 58 5.09 16.75 -3.58
N MET A 59 5.82 17.01 -2.48
CA MET A 59 5.30 17.83 -1.39
C MET A 59 6.41 18.45 -0.54
N VAL A 60 6.22 19.72 -0.18
CA VAL A 60 6.95 20.39 0.90
C VAL A 60 6.00 20.59 2.08
N VAL A 61 6.43 20.13 3.26
CA VAL A 61 5.63 20.15 4.50
C VAL A 61 6.28 21.07 5.49
N PRO A 62 5.64 22.20 5.87
CA PRO A 62 6.10 23.03 6.98
C PRO A 62 5.89 22.29 8.31
N VAL A 63 6.91 22.28 9.14
CA VAL A 63 6.85 21.74 10.50
C VAL A 63 7.12 22.92 11.47
N PRO A 64 6.27 23.12 12.50
CA PRO A 64 6.48 24.20 13.45
C PRO A 64 7.86 24.11 14.13
N ASP A 65 8.48 25.25 14.37
CA ASP A 65 9.83 25.31 14.96
C ASP A 65 9.84 24.70 16.37
N GLY A 66 10.89 23.92 16.66
CA GLY A 66 11.04 23.26 17.95
C GLY A 66 10.14 22.04 18.17
N VAL A 67 9.40 21.63 17.15
CA VAL A 67 8.56 20.42 17.17
C VAL A 67 9.38 19.24 16.64
N GLU A 68 9.36 18.12 17.39
CA GLU A 68 9.99 16.86 16.98
C GLU A 68 9.19 16.23 15.82
N ALA A 69 9.81 16.05 14.65
CA ALA A 69 9.17 15.35 13.54
C ALA A 69 9.33 13.83 13.72
N ARG A 70 8.20 13.14 13.90
CA ARG A 70 8.12 11.67 13.92
C ARG A 70 7.58 11.19 12.60
N THR A 71 8.42 10.57 11.82
CA THR A 71 8.09 10.12 10.45
C THR A 71 7.93 8.62 10.38
N HIS A 72 6.94 8.17 9.61
CA HIS A 72 6.73 6.75 9.34
C HIS A 72 6.38 6.53 7.86
N THR A 73 6.98 5.50 7.25
CA THR A 73 6.66 5.09 5.87
C THR A 73 6.07 3.68 5.87
N GLY A 74 4.98 3.50 5.14
CA GLY A 74 4.23 2.26 5.08
C GLY A 74 2.99 2.26 5.96
N ALA A 75 2.70 1.14 6.63
CA ALA A 75 1.55 1.01 7.52
C ALA A 75 1.97 1.24 8.98
N LEU A 76 1.49 2.31 9.58
CA LEU A 76 1.64 2.59 11.01
C LEU A 76 0.40 2.09 11.74
N VAL A 77 0.58 1.14 12.66
CA VAL A 77 -0.48 0.59 13.49
C VAL A 77 -0.30 1.06 14.92
N MET A 78 -1.32 1.66 15.49
CA MET A 78 -1.29 2.13 16.87
C MET A 78 -2.68 2.19 17.50
N ALA A 79 -2.74 2.18 18.82
CA ALA A 79 -3.99 2.43 19.55
C ALA A 79 -4.37 3.91 19.48
N GLY A 80 -5.68 4.21 19.51
CA GLY A 80 -6.15 5.60 19.44
C GLY A 80 -5.66 6.47 20.60
N GLU A 81 -5.47 5.89 21.77
CA GLU A 81 -4.93 6.55 22.96
C GLU A 81 -3.49 7.05 22.75
N ALA A 82 -2.73 6.39 21.86
CA ALA A 82 -1.35 6.82 21.56
C ALA A 82 -1.29 8.18 20.83
N LEU A 83 -2.40 8.64 20.26
CA LEU A 83 -2.50 10.01 19.72
C LEU A 83 -2.79 11.06 20.81
N ALA A 84 -3.16 10.65 22.01
CA ALA A 84 -3.71 11.50 23.06
C ALA A 84 -2.73 11.78 24.23
N GLY A 85 -1.56 11.12 24.25
CA GLY A 85 -0.62 11.19 25.35
C GLY A 85 0.09 12.57 25.46
N PRO A 86 0.50 12.98 26.67
CA PRO A 86 1.23 14.23 26.85
C PRO A 86 2.64 14.19 26.20
N GLU A 87 3.20 13.02 26.00
CA GLU A 87 4.52 12.81 25.38
C GLU A 87 4.56 13.16 23.89
N VAL A 88 3.41 13.39 23.26
CA VAL A 88 3.31 13.75 21.84
C VAL A 88 2.91 15.21 21.60
N GLU A 89 2.63 16.00 22.65
CA GLU A 89 2.17 17.39 22.53
C GLU A 89 3.20 18.31 21.85
N HIS A 90 4.49 17.95 21.90
CA HIS A 90 5.59 18.67 21.25
C HIS A 90 6.12 17.97 20.01
N ALA A 91 5.33 17.05 19.43
CA ALA A 91 5.72 16.31 18.25
C ALA A 91 4.76 16.54 17.07
N ALA A 92 5.27 16.39 15.86
CA ALA A 92 4.50 16.26 14.63
C ALA A 92 4.59 14.82 14.15
N LEU A 93 3.46 14.22 13.80
CA LEU A 93 3.40 12.89 13.20
C LEU A 93 3.18 12.99 11.68
N ILE A 94 4.11 12.47 10.92
CA ILE A 94 4.03 12.43 9.47
C ILE A 94 4.04 10.96 9.00
N VAL A 95 2.94 10.50 8.43
CA VAL A 95 2.79 9.13 7.94
C VAL A 95 2.69 9.15 6.41
N THR A 96 3.61 8.46 5.75
CA THR A 96 3.55 8.22 4.31
C THR A 96 3.05 6.80 4.07
N GLY A 97 1.75 6.67 3.79
CA GLY A 97 1.10 5.37 3.62
C GLY A 97 -0.21 5.26 4.37
N THR A 98 -0.36 4.27 5.24
CA THR A 98 -1.62 4.02 5.96
C THR A 98 -1.45 4.15 7.47
N LEU A 99 -2.23 5.01 8.09
CA LEU A 99 -2.37 5.06 9.55
C LEU A 99 -3.56 4.18 9.94
N ILE A 100 -3.33 3.18 10.80
CA ILE A 100 -4.34 2.25 11.29
C ILE A 100 -4.46 2.43 12.80
N LEU A 101 -5.63 2.85 13.24
CA LEU A 101 -5.94 3.04 14.64
C LEU A 101 -6.79 1.86 15.12
N THR A 102 -6.36 1.15 16.16
CA THR A 102 -6.99 -0.09 16.63
C THR A 102 -8.02 0.11 17.74
N SER A 103 -8.07 1.30 18.33
CA SER A 103 -9.08 1.72 19.33
C SER A 103 -9.56 3.15 19.03
N PRO A 104 -10.71 3.59 19.54
CA PRO A 104 -11.21 4.94 19.36
C PRO A 104 -10.24 6.00 19.85
N VAL A 105 -10.15 7.11 19.13
CA VAL A 105 -9.28 8.23 19.46
C VAL A 105 -10.01 9.19 20.39
N PRO A 106 -9.58 9.37 21.65
CA PRO A 106 -10.25 10.29 22.57
C PRO A 106 -9.92 11.76 22.26
N LYS A 107 -8.70 12.03 21.84
CA LYS A 107 -8.21 13.33 21.36
C LYS A 107 -6.94 13.14 20.55
N VAL A 108 -6.57 14.13 19.74
CA VAL A 108 -5.26 14.24 19.10
C VAL A 108 -4.45 15.29 19.85
N ALA A 109 -3.37 14.87 20.50
CA ALA A 109 -2.49 15.74 21.26
C ALA A 109 -1.27 16.21 20.46
N TYR A 110 -0.92 15.51 19.37
CA TYR A 110 0.14 15.97 18.49
C TYR A 110 -0.05 17.41 18.03
N ARG A 111 1.03 18.16 17.96
CA ARG A 111 1.01 19.53 17.42
C ARG A 111 0.56 19.57 15.96
N GLN A 112 0.90 18.53 15.22
CA GLN A 112 0.55 18.39 13.81
C GLN A 112 0.45 16.90 13.47
N VAL A 113 -0.58 16.49 12.74
CA VAL A 113 -0.69 15.15 12.17
C VAL A 113 -0.95 15.25 10.69
N ILE A 114 -0.03 14.71 9.90
CA ILE A 114 -0.11 14.67 8.44
C ILE A 114 -0.07 13.21 7.99
N VAL A 115 -1.07 12.80 7.21
CA VAL A 115 -1.11 11.47 6.63
C VAL A 115 -1.17 11.60 5.10
N LEU A 116 -0.09 11.18 4.46
CA LEU A 116 0.00 11.13 3.00
C LEU A 116 -0.43 9.74 2.53
N GLY A 117 -1.75 9.54 2.52
CA GLY A 117 -2.38 8.28 2.22
C GLY A 117 -3.68 8.08 2.98
N LEU A 118 -3.90 6.88 3.51
CA LEU A 118 -5.16 6.42 4.09
C LEU A 118 -5.10 6.45 5.62
N VAL A 119 -6.18 6.90 6.26
CA VAL A 119 -6.43 6.70 7.68
C VAL A 119 -7.56 5.70 7.84
N LEU A 120 -7.32 4.63 8.59
CA LEU A 120 -8.35 3.66 9.01
C LEU A 120 -8.53 3.79 10.52
N ALA A 121 -9.73 4.11 10.97
CA ALA A 121 -10.02 4.33 12.37
C ALA A 121 -11.35 3.66 12.77
N PRO A 122 -11.53 3.26 14.03
CA PRO A 122 -12.82 2.81 14.51
C PRO A 122 -13.81 3.97 14.61
N HIS A 123 -15.10 3.67 14.43
CA HIS A 123 -16.18 4.60 14.77
C HIS A 123 -16.05 5.08 16.21
N GLY A 124 -16.43 6.34 16.44
CA GLY A 124 -16.20 7.06 17.70
C GLY A 124 -14.93 7.93 17.67
N SER A 125 -14.10 7.84 16.62
CA SER A 125 -12.90 8.67 16.44
C SER A 125 -13.14 9.94 15.61
N GLU A 126 -14.32 10.10 14.99
CA GLU A 126 -14.61 11.10 13.96
C GLU A 126 -14.35 12.53 14.44
N ALA A 127 -14.86 12.87 15.62
CA ALA A 127 -14.73 14.22 16.16
C ALA A 127 -13.27 14.57 16.51
N ALA A 128 -12.55 13.62 17.14
CA ALA A 128 -11.16 13.83 17.53
C ALA A 128 -10.24 13.93 16.31
N LEU A 129 -10.41 13.06 15.32
CA LEU A 129 -9.63 13.07 14.09
C LEU A 129 -9.98 14.30 13.23
N GLY A 130 -11.27 14.66 13.12
CA GLY A 130 -11.70 15.85 12.39
C GLY A 130 -11.12 17.15 12.94
N ALA A 131 -10.89 17.22 14.26
CA ALA A 131 -10.27 18.37 14.91
C ALA A 131 -8.73 18.34 14.89
N GLY A 132 -8.12 17.13 14.87
CA GLY A 132 -6.69 16.98 15.13
C GLY A 132 -5.85 16.64 13.90
N LEU A 133 -6.44 16.11 12.82
CA LEU A 133 -5.69 15.87 11.58
C LEU A 133 -5.44 17.18 10.84
N THR A 134 -4.17 17.54 10.69
CA THR A 134 -3.78 18.76 9.97
C THR A 134 -3.96 18.59 8.47
N ARG A 135 -3.60 17.43 7.93
CA ARG A 135 -3.69 17.13 6.50
C ARG A 135 -3.80 15.63 6.24
N VAL A 136 -4.70 15.27 5.34
CA VAL A 136 -4.77 13.93 4.77
C VAL A 136 -4.86 14.06 3.24
N THR A 137 -3.99 13.39 2.49
CA THR A 137 -4.01 13.44 1.01
C THR A 137 -4.93 12.41 0.39
N GLY A 138 -5.21 11.31 1.09
CA GLY A 138 -6.15 10.28 0.69
C GLY A 138 -7.48 10.42 1.39
N SER A 139 -7.96 9.35 2.01
CA SER A 139 -9.23 9.31 2.73
C SER A 139 -9.05 8.97 4.20
N VAL A 140 -10.05 9.36 5.00
CA VAL A 140 -10.26 8.87 6.36
C VAL A 140 -11.48 7.96 6.31
N ASP A 141 -11.29 6.69 6.61
CA ASP A 141 -12.34 5.68 6.58
C ASP A 141 -12.54 5.07 7.96
N TYR A 142 -13.79 4.89 8.32
CA TYR A 142 -14.15 4.38 9.63
C TYR A 142 -14.72 2.96 9.53
N TYR A 143 -14.35 2.11 10.48
CA TYR A 143 -14.87 0.76 10.58
C TYR A 143 -15.65 0.54 11.88
N PRO A 144 -16.57 -0.44 11.93
CA PRO A 144 -17.33 -0.73 13.14
C PRO A 144 -16.44 -1.05 14.33
N TYR A 145 -16.81 -0.52 15.50
CA TYR A 145 -16.11 -0.79 16.75
C TYR A 145 -17.12 -1.17 17.84
N ALA A 146 -16.76 -2.14 18.64
CA ALA A 146 -17.47 -2.53 19.87
C ALA A 146 -16.44 -2.69 20.99
N GLU A 147 -16.83 -2.37 22.21
CA GLU A 147 -16.05 -2.72 23.40
C GLU A 147 -15.75 -4.22 23.37
N ASP A 148 -14.58 -4.65 23.76
CA ASP A 148 -14.12 -6.04 23.76
C ASP A 148 -13.85 -6.69 22.38
N GLN A 149 -14.04 -6.00 21.27
CA GLN A 149 -13.63 -6.58 19.98
C GLN A 149 -12.12 -6.59 19.82
N GLU A 150 -11.63 -7.55 19.03
CA GLU A 150 -10.24 -7.54 18.56
C GLU A 150 -10.17 -6.94 17.16
N VAL A 151 -9.26 -5.97 16.99
CA VAL A 151 -8.88 -5.46 15.66
C VAL A 151 -7.59 -6.15 15.23
N LYS A 152 -7.73 -7.21 14.43
CA LYS A 152 -6.59 -7.96 13.88
C LYS A 152 -6.02 -7.19 12.70
N VAL A 153 -4.73 -6.86 12.77
CA VAL A 153 -4.07 -6.12 11.69
C VAL A 153 -2.99 -6.99 11.06
N SER A 154 -3.03 -7.08 9.74
CA SER A 154 -1.97 -7.68 8.93
C SER A 154 -1.39 -6.63 8.00
N THR A 155 -0.07 -6.44 8.05
CA THR A 155 0.67 -5.56 7.14
C THR A 155 1.42 -6.39 6.10
N GLY A 156 1.45 -5.91 4.85
CA GLY A 156 2.07 -6.63 3.75
C GLY A 156 1.12 -7.63 3.08
N GLN A 157 1.54 -8.88 2.91
CA GLN A 157 0.74 -9.90 2.24
C GLN A 157 0.14 -10.89 3.23
N LEU A 158 -1.19 -11.03 3.20
CA LEU A 158 -1.93 -12.07 3.91
C LEU A 158 -2.49 -13.08 2.90
N ARG A 159 -2.11 -14.36 3.05
CA ARG A 159 -2.79 -15.48 2.38
C ARG A 159 -3.73 -16.14 3.36
N ALA A 160 -5.00 -16.22 3.01
CA ALA A 160 -6.04 -16.80 3.85
C ALA A 160 -6.91 -17.74 3.02
N ASP A 161 -7.31 -18.85 3.60
CA ASP A 161 -8.37 -19.71 3.08
C ASP A 161 -9.71 -19.41 3.76
N GLY A 162 -10.73 -20.16 3.42
CA GLY A 162 -12.05 -20.00 4.02
C GLY A 162 -12.09 -20.24 5.53
N GLU A 163 -11.22 -21.12 6.06
CA GLU A 163 -11.16 -21.41 7.50
C GLU A 163 -10.56 -20.24 8.29
N VAL A 164 -9.51 -19.61 7.74
CA VAL A 164 -8.91 -18.39 8.34
C VAL A 164 -9.95 -17.26 8.39
N LEU A 165 -10.71 -17.09 7.29
CA LEU A 165 -11.75 -16.04 7.23
C LEU A 165 -13.01 -16.37 8.05
N ALA A 166 -13.25 -17.64 8.38
CA ALA A 166 -14.30 -18.04 9.28
C ALA A 166 -14.07 -17.63 10.74
N ASN A 167 -12.83 -17.26 11.11
CA ASN A 167 -12.45 -16.73 12.44
C ASN A 167 -13.05 -17.53 13.61
N ARG A 168 -13.04 -18.87 13.54
CA ARG A 168 -13.77 -19.75 14.49
C ARG A 168 -13.34 -19.59 15.94
N ALA A 169 -12.08 -19.17 16.17
CA ALA A 169 -11.56 -18.94 17.51
C ALA A 169 -11.76 -17.49 18.00
N GLY A 170 -12.22 -16.61 17.12
CA GLY A 170 -12.45 -15.20 17.42
C GLY A 170 -13.89 -14.91 17.82
N ARG A 171 -14.20 -13.62 17.90
CA ARG A 171 -15.53 -13.10 18.22
C ARG A 171 -16.25 -12.63 16.96
N PRO A 172 -17.59 -12.67 16.93
CA PRO A 172 -18.36 -12.20 15.77
C PRO A 172 -18.15 -10.71 15.44
N ASP A 173 -17.79 -9.92 16.45
CA ASP A 173 -17.55 -8.47 16.32
C ASP A 173 -16.11 -8.14 15.93
N ASP A 174 -15.19 -9.12 15.84
CA ASP A 174 -13.82 -8.88 15.42
C ASP A 174 -13.75 -8.22 14.05
N VAL A 175 -12.74 -7.38 13.87
CA VAL A 175 -12.44 -6.73 12.60
C VAL A 175 -11.06 -7.17 12.12
N LEU A 176 -10.96 -7.50 10.83
CA LEU A 176 -9.68 -7.76 10.17
C LEU A 176 -9.31 -6.57 9.28
N VAL A 177 -8.17 -5.96 9.53
CA VAL A 177 -7.58 -4.92 8.69
C VAL A 177 -6.35 -5.47 8.00
N VAL A 178 -6.33 -5.41 6.66
CA VAL A 178 -5.17 -5.81 5.87
C VAL A 178 -4.62 -4.58 5.15
N ALA A 179 -3.47 -4.09 5.60
CA ALA A 179 -2.75 -3.03 4.91
C ALA A 179 -1.71 -3.64 3.96
N GLY A 180 -2.12 -3.81 2.71
CA GLY A 180 -1.32 -4.46 1.68
C GLY A 180 -2.17 -5.37 0.81
N GLN A 181 -1.89 -6.66 0.81
CA GLN A 181 -2.53 -7.60 -0.09
C GLN A 181 -3.20 -8.76 0.65
N LEU A 182 -4.49 -8.97 0.38
CA LEU A 182 -5.23 -10.16 0.80
C LEU A 182 -5.43 -11.10 -0.39
N ILE A 183 -4.88 -12.30 -0.30
CA ILE A 183 -5.09 -13.38 -1.26
C ILE A 183 -5.93 -14.47 -0.59
N VAL A 184 -7.17 -14.62 -1.03
CA VAL A 184 -8.04 -15.70 -0.59
C VAL A 184 -7.80 -16.91 -1.50
N THR A 185 -7.22 -17.98 -0.94
CA THR A 185 -6.68 -19.10 -1.72
C THR A 185 -7.67 -20.25 -1.96
N GLY A 186 -8.91 -20.15 -1.48
CA GLY A 186 -9.93 -21.18 -1.64
C GLY A 186 -11.33 -20.64 -1.40
N PRO A 187 -12.36 -21.47 -1.59
CA PRO A 187 -13.75 -21.06 -1.40
C PRO A 187 -14.01 -20.65 0.05
N VAL A 188 -14.81 -19.57 0.21
CA VAL A 188 -15.24 -19.06 1.51
C VAL A 188 -16.71 -19.38 1.71
N ALA A 189 -17.01 -20.22 2.68
CA ALA A 189 -18.38 -20.59 3.03
C ALA A 189 -19.01 -19.62 4.05
N THR A 190 -18.16 -19.10 4.97
CA THR A 190 -18.58 -18.16 6.02
C THR A 190 -17.47 -17.15 6.30
N VAL A 191 -17.87 -15.94 6.70
CA VAL A 191 -16.97 -14.92 7.23
C VAL A 191 -17.30 -14.72 8.70
N GLY A 192 -16.34 -14.93 9.58
CA GLY A 192 -16.48 -14.80 11.03
C GLY A 192 -15.96 -13.47 11.58
N TYR A 193 -15.78 -12.47 10.72
CA TYR A 193 -15.45 -11.09 11.06
C TYR A 193 -16.67 -10.20 10.80
N ARG A 194 -16.93 -9.25 11.69
CA ARG A 194 -17.94 -8.21 11.46
C ARG A 194 -17.60 -7.36 10.25
N ARG A 195 -16.31 -7.10 10.05
CA ARG A 195 -15.79 -6.35 8.90
C ARG A 195 -14.37 -6.80 8.56
N ILE A 196 -14.10 -6.92 7.26
CA ILE A 196 -12.75 -7.04 6.72
C ILE A 196 -12.47 -5.77 5.91
N VAL A 197 -11.40 -5.04 6.25
CA VAL A 197 -10.97 -3.85 5.52
C VAL A 197 -9.64 -4.14 4.84
N VAL A 198 -9.60 -4.03 3.52
CA VAL A 198 -8.36 -4.22 2.74
C VAL A 198 -7.91 -2.87 2.18
N ALA A 199 -6.86 -2.32 2.77
CA ALA A 199 -6.17 -1.14 2.27
C ALA A 199 -5.05 -1.60 1.33
N GLY A 200 -5.40 -1.80 0.05
CA GLY A 200 -4.48 -2.30 -0.95
C GLY A 200 -5.16 -3.21 -1.96
N GLN A 201 -4.78 -4.48 -2.04
CA GLN A 201 -5.27 -5.39 -3.08
C GLN A 201 -6.01 -6.59 -2.49
N LEU A 202 -7.15 -6.94 -3.07
CA LEU A 202 -7.86 -8.19 -2.80
C LEU A 202 -7.85 -9.05 -4.07
N LEU A 203 -7.43 -10.30 -3.91
CA LEU A 203 -7.61 -11.36 -4.89
C LEU A 203 -8.40 -12.50 -4.25
N ALA A 204 -9.58 -12.82 -4.77
CA ALA A 204 -10.49 -13.79 -4.15
C ALA A 204 -11.26 -14.63 -5.18
N PRO A 205 -11.77 -15.82 -4.79
CA PRO A 205 -12.57 -16.64 -5.70
C PRO A 205 -13.91 -15.97 -6.00
N ARG A 206 -14.28 -15.89 -7.27
CA ARG A 206 -15.56 -15.32 -7.73
C ARG A 206 -16.76 -16.00 -7.09
N ALA A 207 -16.69 -17.32 -6.87
CA ALA A 207 -17.74 -18.07 -6.19
C ALA A 207 -18.00 -17.62 -4.76
N SER A 208 -17.03 -17.00 -4.10
CA SER A 208 -17.14 -16.49 -2.73
C SER A 208 -17.67 -15.05 -2.64
N GLN A 209 -17.87 -14.39 -3.78
CA GLN A 209 -18.35 -12.99 -3.82
C GLN A 209 -19.65 -12.75 -3.01
N PRO A 210 -20.67 -13.61 -3.06
CA PRO A 210 -21.89 -13.41 -2.30
C PRO A 210 -21.68 -13.43 -0.77
N VAL A 211 -20.70 -14.19 -0.30
CA VAL A 211 -20.35 -14.32 1.13
C VAL A 211 -19.39 -13.22 1.57
N LEU A 212 -18.39 -12.91 0.76
CA LEU A 212 -17.40 -11.88 1.05
C LEU A 212 -17.95 -10.46 0.91
N GLY A 213 -18.76 -10.21 -0.12
CA GLY A 213 -19.25 -8.86 -0.45
C GLY A 213 -19.86 -8.07 0.71
N PRO A 214 -20.76 -8.66 1.52
CA PRO A 214 -21.35 -7.95 2.65
C PRO A 214 -20.37 -7.62 3.79
N ALA A 215 -19.31 -8.42 3.94
CA ALA A 215 -18.36 -8.33 5.05
C ALA A 215 -17.09 -7.54 4.72
N ILE A 216 -16.74 -7.40 3.43
CA ILE A 216 -15.45 -6.86 3.00
C ILE A 216 -15.57 -5.47 2.38
N VAL A 217 -14.63 -4.59 2.72
CA VAL A 217 -14.44 -3.29 2.08
C VAL A 217 -13.02 -3.22 1.54
N VAL A 218 -12.88 -2.93 0.25
CA VAL A 218 -11.57 -2.79 -0.42
C VAL A 218 -11.32 -1.34 -0.74
N LYS A 219 -10.23 -0.81 -0.19
CA LYS A 219 -9.69 0.53 -0.47
C LYS A 219 -8.48 0.40 -1.39
N GLY A 220 -8.75 0.03 -2.63
CA GLY A 220 -7.69 -0.20 -3.62
C GLY A 220 -8.18 -1.10 -4.76
N GLN A 221 -7.43 -2.13 -5.06
CA GLN A 221 -7.67 -2.97 -6.23
C GLN A 221 -8.34 -4.29 -5.85
N LEU A 222 -9.27 -4.73 -6.70
CA LEU A 222 -10.01 -5.97 -6.52
C LEU A 222 -9.94 -6.79 -7.80
N ALA A 223 -9.56 -8.06 -7.67
CA ALA A 223 -9.63 -9.04 -8.74
C ALA A 223 -10.30 -10.33 -8.27
N TRP A 224 -11.11 -10.92 -9.13
CA TRP A 224 -11.78 -12.19 -8.89
C TRP A 224 -11.20 -13.27 -9.80
N TYR A 225 -10.91 -14.45 -9.25
CA TYR A 225 -10.48 -15.59 -10.03
C TYR A 225 -11.54 -16.70 -10.05
N THR A 226 -11.48 -17.56 -11.06
CA THR A 226 -12.32 -18.76 -11.19
C THR A 226 -11.49 -20.02 -11.00
N GLY A 227 -12.16 -21.14 -10.70
CA GLY A 227 -11.49 -22.43 -10.53
C GLY A 227 -10.47 -22.48 -9.39
N GLN A 228 -9.36 -23.16 -9.64
CA GLN A 228 -8.25 -23.33 -8.68
C GLN A 228 -6.93 -22.89 -9.34
N PRO A 229 -6.65 -21.58 -9.39
CA PRO A 229 -5.43 -21.10 -10.00
C PRO A 229 -4.19 -21.46 -9.18
N ARG A 230 -3.07 -21.64 -9.88
CA ARG A 230 -1.77 -21.65 -9.25
C ARG A 230 -1.32 -20.20 -9.03
N PHE A 231 -1.00 -19.88 -7.77
CA PHE A 231 -0.62 -18.53 -7.39
C PHE A 231 0.89 -18.33 -7.49
N PHE A 232 1.28 -17.30 -8.23
CA PHE A 232 2.64 -16.79 -8.27
C PHE A 232 2.64 -15.36 -7.74
N VAL A 233 3.55 -15.08 -6.81
CA VAL A 233 3.61 -13.77 -6.15
C VAL A 233 5.06 -13.30 -6.09
N GLY A 234 5.28 -12.06 -6.51
CA GLY A 234 6.60 -11.45 -6.52
C GLY A 234 7.10 -11.09 -7.92
N LYS A 235 8.33 -11.45 -8.21
CA LYS A 235 8.96 -11.17 -9.50
C LYS A 235 9.58 -12.47 -10.03
N GLU A 236 9.04 -12.95 -11.14
CA GLU A 236 9.50 -14.19 -11.74
C GLU A 236 9.50 -14.10 -13.28
N ARG A 237 10.33 -14.95 -13.89
CA ARG A 237 10.35 -15.21 -15.33
C ARG A 237 9.81 -16.61 -15.57
N LEU A 238 8.81 -16.71 -16.44
CA LEU A 238 8.19 -17.97 -16.84
C LEU A 238 8.86 -18.45 -18.12
N GLU A 239 9.69 -19.47 -17.96
CA GLU A 239 10.44 -20.07 -19.05
C GLU A 239 9.59 -21.06 -19.85
N ARG A 240 10.02 -21.36 -21.06
CA ARG A 240 9.37 -22.34 -21.93
C ARG A 240 9.19 -23.71 -21.26
N SER A 241 10.21 -24.18 -20.55
CA SER A 241 10.20 -25.44 -19.81
C SER A 241 9.06 -25.54 -18.79
N PHE A 242 8.69 -24.43 -18.14
CA PHE A 242 7.55 -24.38 -17.22
C PHE A 242 6.25 -24.81 -17.92
N PHE A 243 5.99 -24.30 -19.12
CA PHE A 243 4.77 -24.61 -19.85
C PHE A 243 4.80 -26.02 -20.45
N GLU A 244 5.96 -26.49 -20.92
CA GLU A 244 6.12 -27.84 -21.49
C GLU A 244 5.87 -28.95 -20.45
N LEU A 245 6.23 -28.71 -19.18
CA LEU A 245 6.04 -29.65 -18.08
C LEU A 245 4.60 -29.71 -17.52
N LEU A 246 3.70 -28.88 -17.99
CA LEU A 246 2.30 -28.94 -17.57
C LEU A 246 1.58 -30.11 -18.27
N ASP A 247 1.06 -31.04 -17.49
CA ASP A 247 0.28 -32.18 -18.02
C ASP A 247 -1.12 -31.78 -18.48
N GLN A 248 -1.68 -30.72 -17.85
CA GLN A 248 -3.02 -30.22 -18.13
C GLN A 248 -3.02 -28.69 -18.17
N PRO A 249 -3.99 -28.06 -18.86
CA PRO A 249 -4.15 -26.62 -18.86
C PRO A 249 -4.31 -26.06 -17.43
N LEU A 250 -3.54 -25.04 -17.11
CA LEU A 250 -3.45 -24.44 -15.78
C LEU A 250 -4.04 -23.03 -15.78
N SER A 251 -4.82 -22.69 -14.76
CA SER A 251 -5.17 -21.31 -14.45
C SER A 251 -4.06 -20.67 -13.61
N LEU A 252 -3.67 -19.44 -13.97
CA LEU A 252 -2.59 -18.69 -13.30
C LEU A 252 -3.16 -17.46 -12.60
N ALA A 253 -2.78 -17.27 -11.34
CA ALA A 253 -2.96 -16.01 -10.62
C ALA A 253 -1.57 -15.36 -10.42
N LEU A 254 -1.29 -14.34 -11.22
CA LEU A 254 -0.01 -13.65 -11.25
C LEU A 254 -0.11 -12.33 -10.48
N VAL A 255 0.59 -12.22 -9.37
CA VAL A 255 0.55 -11.05 -8.49
C VAL A 255 1.95 -10.47 -8.34
N GLY A 256 2.21 -9.32 -8.97
CA GLY A 256 3.53 -8.70 -8.99
C GLY A 256 4.04 -8.40 -10.39
N ARG A 257 5.31 -8.70 -10.65
CA ARG A 257 5.93 -8.48 -11.96
C ARG A 257 6.43 -9.80 -12.55
N PHE A 258 5.90 -10.13 -13.71
CA PHE A 258 6.25 -11.37 -14.42
C PHE A 258 6.76 -11.06 -15.82
N GLU A 259 7.62 -11.95 -16.30
CA GLU A 259 8.15 -11.92 -17.66
C GLU A 259 7.96 -13.29 -18.30
N ILE A 260 7.52 -13.32 -19.54
CA ILE A 260 7.47 -14.56 -20.34
C ILE A 260 8.67 -14.60 -21.28
N ASP A 261 9.35 -15.74 -21.27
CA ASP A 261 10.55 -15.93 -22.07
C ASP A 261 10.28 -15.76 -23.59
N PRO A 262 11.23 -15.14 -24.33
CA PRO A 262 11.13 -14.97 -25.77
C PRO A 262 10.98 -16.27 -26.59
N ASP A 263 11.41 -17.41 -26.09
CA ASP A 263 11.34 -18.69 -26.82
C ASP A 263 10.00 -19.42 -26.67
N VAL A 264 9.09 -18.92 -25.81
CA VAL A 264 7.74 -19.48 -25.63
C VAL A 264 6.89 -19.25 -26.88
N PRO A 265 6.40 -20.31 -27.57
CA PRO A 265 5.52 -20.14 -28.73
C PRO A 265 4.08 -19.82 -28.27
N PRO A 266 3.30 -19.03 -29.07
CA PRO A 266 1.91 -18.69 -28.75
C PRO A 266 1.00 -19.89 -28.54
N GLU A 267 1.22 -20.96 -29.34
CA GLU A 267 0.45 -22.18 -29.30
C GLU A 267 0.59 -22.88 -27.95
N LEU A 268 1.80 -22.93 -27.43
CA LEU A 268 2.08 -23.54 -26.11
C LEU A 268 1.31 -22.85 -25.00
N LEU A 269 1.24 -21.51 -25.04
CA LEU A 269 0.44 -20.76 -24.06
C LEU A 269 -1.05 -21.09 -24.17
N ARG A 270 -1.59 -21.15 -25.40
CA ARG A 270 -3.01 -21.47 -25.64
C ARG A 270 -3.37 -22.89 -25.19
N ASP A 271 -2.46 -23.84 -25.38
CA ASP A 271 -2.68 -25.24 -25.03
C ASP A 271 -2.52 -25.49 -23.52
N LYS A 272 -1.64 -24.75 -22.86
CA LYS A 272 -1.26 -25.01 -21.45
C LYS A 272 -1.85 -24.04 -20.43
N ILE A 273 -2.39 -22.91 -20.85
CA ILE A 273 -2.98 -21.92 -19.95
C ILE A 273 -4.45 -21.76 -20.27
N SER A 274 -5.30 -22.05 -19.29
CA SER A 274 -6.75 -21.90 -19.40
C SER A 274 -7.22 -20.49 -19.06
N GLU A 275 -6.55 -19.83 -18.11
CA GLU A 275 -6.92 -18.53 -17.60
C GLU A 275 -5.72 -17.84 -16.96
N ILE A 276 -5.65 -16.53 -17.09
CA ILE A 276 -4.72 -15.67 -16.34
C ILE A 276 -5.53 -14.61 -15.58
N VAL A 277 -5.29 -14.51 -14.29
CA VAL A 277 -5.68 -13.36 -13.46
C VAL A 277 -4.41 -12.59 -13.13
N LEU A 278 -4.31 -11.36 -13.62
CA LEU A 278 -3.12 -10.52 -13.47
C LEU A 278 -3.38 -9.37 -12.50
N VAL A 279 -2.58 -9.31 -11.45
CA VAL A 279 -2.49 -8.16 -10.54
C VAL A 279 -1.05 -7.65 -10.56
N GLY A 280 -0.78 -6.60 -11.33
CA GLY A 280 0.57 -6.07 -11.51
C GLY A 280 0.99 -5.95 -12.97
N ARG A 281 2.20 -6.39 -13.30
CA ARG A 281 2.78 -6.24 -14.65
C ARG A 281 3.23 -7.58 -15.23
N LEU A 282 2.81 -7.84 -16.47
CA LEU A 282 3.27 -8.96 -17.27
C LEU A 282 3.99 -8.43 -18.52
N VAL A 283 5.28 -8.75 -18.64
CA VAL A 283 6.13 -8.38 -19.77
C VAL A 283 6.29 -9.60 -20.68
N ALA A 284 6.11 -9.45 -21.96
CA ALA A 284 6.23 -10.55 -22.90
C ALA A 284 6.66 -10.06 -24.30
N PRO A 285 7.23 -10.92 -25.14
CA PRO A 285 7.47 -10.60 -26.55
C PRO A 285 6.19 -10.12 -27.24
N ARG A 286 6.30 -9.11 -28.11
CA ARG A 286 5.17 -8.48 -28.80
C ARG A 286 4.21 -9.50 -29.46
N ARG A 287 4.74 -10.59 -30.02
CA ARG A 287 3.92 -11.67 -30.64
C ARG A 287 3.01 -12.42 -29.65
N LEU A 288 3.32 -12.40 -28.34
CA LEU A 288 2.56 -13.08 -27.30
C LEU A 288 1.49 -12.19 -26.67
N VAL A 289 1.57 -10.87 -26.83
CA VAL A 289 0.67 -9.91 -26.15
C VAL A 289 -0.80 -10.20 -26.48
N GLY A 290 -1.13 -10.49 -27.75
CA GLY A 290 -2.51 -10.79 -28.15
C GLY A 290 -3.06 -12.07 -27.52
N VAL A 291 -2.26 -13.12 -27.45
CA VAL A 291 -2.64 -14.38 -26.79
C VAL A 291 -2.79 -14.17 -25.29
N LEU A 292 -1.87 -13.45 -24.65
CA LEU A 292 -1.94 -13.17 -23.24
C LEU A 292 -3.16 -12.32 -22.87
N GLN A 293 -3.50 -11.33 -23.69
CA GLN A 293 -4.74 -10.55 -23.53
C GLN A 293 -5.99 -11.41 -23.64
N LEU A 294 -6.00 -12.39 -24.56
CA LEU A 294 -7.12 -13.33 -24.72
C LEU A 294 -7.28 -14.24 -23.51
N LEU A 295 -6.16 -14.75 -22.95
CA LEU A 295 -6.17 -15.65 -21.80
C LEU A 295 -6.40 -14.92 -20.48
N THR A 296 -6.22 -13.59 -20.43
CA THR A 296 -6.39 -12.80 -19.22
C THR A 296 -7.86 -12.41 -19.03
N THR A 297 -8.52 -13.05 -18.08
CA THR A 297 -9.93 -12.82 -17.75
C THR A 297 -10.14 -11.67 -16.79
N GLU A 298 -9.19 -11.45 -15.88
CA GLU A 298 -9.19 -10.34 -14.93
C GLU A 298 -7.81 -9.67 -14.92
N LYS A 299 -7.81 -8.35 -15.03
CA LYS A 299 -6.56 -7.59 -15.10
C LYS A 299 -6.60 -6.33 -14.26
N VAL A 300 -5.72 -6.27 -13.27
CA VAL A 300 -5.41 -5.08 -12.49
C VAL A 300 -3.93 -4.74 -12.72
N GLY A 301 -3.66 -3.92 -13.73
CA GLY A 301 -2.31 -3.61 -14.18
C GLY A 301 -2.13 -3.74 -15.69
N ASN A 302 -0.93 -4.06 -16.15
CA ASN A 302 -0.56 -3.97 -17.56
C ASN A 302 0.12 -5.23 -18.11
N ILE A 303 -0.22 -5.55 -19.38
CA ILE A 303 0.56 -6.48 -20.22
C ILE A 303 1.31 -5.60 -21.24
N THR A 304 2.64 -5.67 -21.25
CA THR A 304 3.51 -4.83 -22.08
C THR A 304 4.45 -5.66 -22.93
N ALA A 305 4.74 -5.17 -24.14
CA ALA A 305 5.80 -5.77 -24.97
C ALA A 305 7.17 -5.52 -24.33
N ALA A 306 8.09 -6.48 -24.48
CA ALA A 306 9.44 -6.38 -23.92
C ALA A 306 10.22 -5.15 -24.46
N GLU A 307 9.98 -4.76 -25.73
CA GLU A 307 10.59 -3.58 -26.36
C GLU A 307 10.12 -2.25 -25.75
N ASP A 308 8.86 -2.21 -25.28
CA ASP A 308 8.27 -1.01 -24.65
C ASP A 308 8.71 -0.86 -23.17
N ALA A 309 9.28 -1.94 -22.59
CA ALA A 309 9.76 -1.94 -21.20
C ALA A 309 11.13 -1.27 -21.01
N SER A 310 11.81 -0.92 -22.11
CA SER A 310 13.16 -0.33 -22.11
C SER A 310 13.16 1.20 -22.12
N GLU A 311 12.02 1.87 -22.35
CA GLU A 311 11.93 3.33 -22.26
C GLU A 311 11.55 3.76 -20.83
N PRO A 312 12.43 4.48 -20.12
CA PRO A 312 12.07 5.11 -18.84
C PRO A 312 11.07 6.24 -19.12
N ARG A 313 9.94 6.18 -18.47
CA ARG A 313 9.02 7.31 -18.33
C ARG A 313 9.32 8.05 -17.05
#